data_e351cad00dd8e9703761e47e424014f1
#
_entry.id   e351cad00dd8e9703761e47e424014f1
#
_cell.length_a   1.000
_cell.length_b   1.000
_cell.length_c   1.000
_cell.angle_alpha   90.00
_cell.angle_beta   90.00
_cell.angle_gamma   90.00
#
_symmetry.space_group_name_H-M   'P 1'
#
loop_
_entity.id
_entity.type
_entity.pdbx_description
1 polymer ?
#
loop_
_entity_poly.entity_id
_entity_poly.type
_entity_poly.pdbx_seq_one_letter_code
_entity_poly.pdbx_strand_id
1 'polypeptide(L)'
;FEEKLELTRIYSIAGLLSREHPLIDERPFRSPHHTSTPQAIAGGGRNPRPGEITLAHKGVLFLDEMPEFSRASLELLRQPMEDKVIQIARASGTYNFPADFMLCAAMNPCPCGYYPDLNRCTCTAGEITHYMGKISRPLLDRIDISTEVPPVSFSQLHCGRKGENSAAIRKRVEKVQKIQEERYKDEKINFNGQLKSSLIDKFCPLTDSASRLLARAFEKIAFSARSYHRILKVARTIADMEGEEMIAGHHIGEALSYRAFDKDSVIK
;
A
#
# COMPACT_ATOMS: atom_id res chain seq x y z
N PHE A 1 12.62 -6.33 -19.08
CA PHE A 1 14.02 -5.88 -19.22
C PHE A 1 14.16 -4.40 -18.84
N GLU A 2 13.24 -3.53 -19.26
CA GLU A 2 13.28 -2.09 -18.99
C GLU A 2 13.29 -1.78 -17.48
N GLU A 3 12.45 -2.43 -16.68
CA GLU A 3 12.44 -2.27 -15.23
C GLU A 3 13.80 -2.61 -14.59
N LYS A 4 14.49 -3.66 -15.07
CA LYS A 4 15.82 -4.04 -14.58
C LYS A 4 16.86 -2.96 -14.84
N LEU A 5 16.82 -2.34 -16.02
CA LEU A 5 17.71 -1.23 -16.37
C LEU A 5 17.43 0.02 -15.52
N GLU A 6 16.16 0.35 -15.31
CA GLU A 6 15.76 1.47 -14.48
C GLU A 6 16.24 1.29 -13.03
N LEU A 7 16.02 0.12 -12.43
CA LEU A 7 16.52 -0.24 -11.11
C LEU A 7 18.04 -0.18 -11.02
N THR A 8 18.72 -0.75 -12.01
CA THR A 8 20.18 -0.76 -12.04
C THR A 8 20.76 0.66 -12.07
N ARG A 9 20.15 1.59 -12.82
CA ARG A 9 20.54 3.02 -12.82
C ARG A 9 20.39 3.64 -11.43
N ILE A 10 19.26 3.39 -10.74
CA ILE A 10 19.01 3.91 -9.39
C ILE A 10 20.08 3.40 -8.42
N TYR A 11 20.32 2.09 -8.43
CA TYR A 11 21.29 1.46 -7.53
C TYR A 11 22.75 1.85 -7.86
N SER A 12 23.05 2.12 -9.12
CA SER A 12 24.35 2.68 -9.55
C SER A 12 24.56 4.08 -8.97
N ILE A 13 23.57 4.98 -9.09
CA ILE A 13 23.63 6.34 -8.54
C ILE A 13 23.74 6.30 -7.01
N ALA A 14 23.07 5.35 -6.37
CA ALA A 14 23.17 5.14 -4.92
C ALA A 14 24.53 4.56 -4.48
N GLY A 15 25.33 4.02 -5.42
CA GLY A 15 26.60 3.35 -5.11
C GLY A 15 26.43 1.96 -4.49
N LEU A 16 25.30 1.30 -4.78
CA LEU A 16 24.89 0.01 -4.20
C LEU A 16 25.08 -1.18 -5.15
N LEU A 17 25.60 -0.96 -6.37
CA LEU A 17 25.98 -2.06 -7.26
C LEU A 17 27.34 -2.63 -6.86
N SER A 18 27.47 -3.95 -6.93
CA SER A 18 28.74 -4.65 -6.79
C SER A 18 29.25 -5.14 -8.16
N ARG A 19 30.53 -5.49 -8.23
CA ARG A 19 31.09 -6.10 -9.43
C ARG A 19 30.52 -7.49 -9.71
N GLU A 20 30.09 -8.19 -8.66
CA GLU A 20 29.48 -9.53 -8.73
C GLU A 20 28.01 -9.47 -9.18
N HIS A 21 27.33 -8.38 -8.84
CA HIS A 21 25.93 -8.13 -9.22
C HIS A 21 25.79 -6.78 -9.93
N PRO A 22 26.21 -6.71 -11.21
CA PRO A 22 26.22 -5.46 -11.97
C PRO A 22 24.82 -5.05 -12.48
N LEU A 23 23.86 -5.94 -12.38
CA LEU A 23 22.45 -5.74 -12.79
C LEU A 23 21.53 -6.13 -11.64
N ILE A 24 20.52 -5.30 -11.41
CA ILE A 24 19.41 -5.64 -10.48
C ILE A 24 18.38 -6.45 -11.27
N ASP A 25 18.23 -7.72 -10.92
CA ASP A 25 17.36 -8.69 -11.61
C ASP A 25 16.11 -9.06 -10.81
N GLU A 26 16.05 -8.71 -9.53
CA GLU A 26 14.91 -8.88 -8.65
C GLU A 26 14.31 -7.53 -8.23
N ARG A 27 13.01 -7.52 -7.98
CA ARG A 27 12.33 -6.34 -7.45
C ARG A 27 12.78 -6.10 -6.00
N PRO A 28 13.17 -4.87 -5.63
CA PRO A 28 13.72 -4.60 -4.31
C PRO A 28 12.66 -4.72 -3.20
N PHE A 29 13.10 -5.21 -2.05
CA PHE A 29 12.38 -5.14 -0.79
C PHE A 29 13.19 -4.27 0.17
N ARG A 30 12.62 -3.12 0.56
CA ARG A 30 13.24 -2.15 1.47
C ARG A 30 12.48 -2.08 2.77
N SER A 31 13.18 -2.24 3.88
CA SER A 31 12.59 -2.18 5.22
C SER A 31 13.44 -1.28 6.11
N PRO A 32 13.32 0.06 5.98
CA PRO A 32 14.03 0.99 6.83
C PRO A 32 13.54 0.88 8.27
N HIS A 33 14.48 1.04 9.22
CA HIS A 33 14.12 1.10 10.63
C HIS A 33 13.39 2.41 10.95
N HIS A 34 12.46 2.42 11.91
CA HIS A 34 11.65 3.59 12.25
C HIS A 34 12.48 4.81 12.74
N THR A 35 13.73 4.59 13.21
CA THR A 35 14.68 5.67 13.58
C THR A 35 15.32 6.35 12.37
N SER A 36 15.05 5.90 11.14
CA SER A 36 15.60 6.48 9.93
C SER A 36 15.19 7.96 9.79
N THR A 37 16.15 8.80 9.44
CA THR A 37 15.90 10.23 9.26
C THR A 37 15.02 10.48 8.01
N PRO A 38 14.26 11.58 7.96
CA PRO A 38 13.52 11.98 6.76
C PRO A 38 14.39 12.02 5.50
N GLN A 39 15.65 12.41 5.63
CA GLN A 39 16.60 12.44 4.53
C GLN A 39 17.00 11.03 4.07
N ALA A 40 17.14 10.06 4.97
CA ALA A 40 17.40 8.66 4.60
C ALA A 40 16.20 8.07 3.85
N ILE A 41 14.98 8.40 4.27
CA ILE A 41 13.74 7.94 3.64
C ILE A 41 13.56 8.54 2.23
N ALA A 42 13.63 9.87 2.10
CA ALA A 42 13.36 10.57 0.84
C ALA A 42 14.57 10.69 -0.07
N GLY A 43 15.76 10.64 0.48
CA GLY A 43 16.98 10.99 -0.22
C GLY A 43 17.36 12.46 -0.04
N GLY A 44 18.46 12.87 -0.66
CA GLY A 44 18.96 14.24 -0.57
C GLY A 44 20.47 14.33 -0.30
N GLY A 45 20.86 15.35 0.44
CA GLY A 45 22.25 15.70 0.70
C GLY A 45 22.77 16.84 -0.18
N ARG A 46 24.05 17.18 -0.05
CA ARG A 46 24.71 18.22 -0.88
C ARG A 46 24.75 17.77 -2.34
N ASN A 47 25.10 16.50 -2.59
CA ASN A 47 24.92 15.83 -3.86
C ASN A 47 23.71 14.88 -3.68
N PRO A 48 22.55 15.21 -4.25
CA PRO A 48 21.34 14.45 -4.01
C PRO A 48 21.48 12.99 -4.40
N ARG A 49 21.23 12.10 -3.43
CA ARG A 49 21.24 10.64 -3.62
C ARG A 49 19.84 10.09 -3.38
N PRO A 50 19.51 8.97 -4.04
CA PRO A 50 18.28 8.23 -3.78
C PRO A 50 18.17 7.84 -2.30
N GLY A 51 16.94 8.01 -1.73
CA GLY A 51 16.60 7.46 -0.41
C GLY A 51 15.85 6.13 -0.52
N GLU A 52 15.39 5.59 0.62
CA GLU A 52 14.71 4.31 0.71
C GLU A 52 13.46 4.23 -0.18
N ILE A 53 12.72 5.33 -0.33
CA ILE A 53 11.56 5.42 -1.21
C ILE A 53 11.95 5.12 -2.68
N THR A 54 13.03 5.72 -3.14
CA THR A 54 13.53 5.50 -4.51
C THR A 54 14.17 4.13 -4.67
N LEU A 55 14.89 3.66 -3.63
CA LEU A 55 15.47 2.31 -3.63
C LEU A 55 14.41 1.20 -3.62
N ALA A 56 13.18 1.50 -3.19
CA ALA A 56 12.03 0.59 -3.26
C ALA A 56 11.30 0.62 -4.61
N HIS A 57 11.76 1.43 -5.57
CA HIS A 57 11.11 1.56 -6.89
C HIS A 57 10.86 0.19 -7.54
N LYS A 58 9.66 -0.01 -8.15
CA LYS A 58 9.15 -1.28 -8.72
C LYS A 58 9.09 -2.46 -7.72
N GLY A 59 9.36 -2.22 -6.45
CA GLY A 59 9.40 -3.22 -5.38
C GLY A 59 8.48 -2.86 -4.23
N VAL A 60 8.90 -3.21 -3.03
CA VAL A 60 8.15 -3.03 -1.78
C VAL A 60 8.93 -2.14 -0.81
N LEU A 61 8.25 -1.14 -0.29
CA LEU A 61 8.69 -0.39 0.90
C LEU A 61 7.87 -0.91 2.08
N PHE A 62 8.52 -1.62 3.00
CA PHE A 62 7.90 -2.16 4.21
C PHE A 62 8.22 -1.27 5.40
N LEU A 63 7.20 -0.79 6.09
CA LEU A 63 7.33 -0.01 7.31
C LEU A 63 6.78 -0.82 8.48
N ASP A 64 7.66 -1.43 9.25
CA ASP A 64 7.28 -2.03 10.52
C ASP A 64 7.15 -0.95 11.59
N GLU A 65 6.25 -1.16 12.54
CA GLU A 65 5.96 -0.19 13.60
C GLU A 65 5.69 1.23 13.03
N MET A 66 4.86 1.32 11.98
CA MET A 66 4.63 2.57 11.23
C MET A 66 4.39 3.81 12.12
N PRO A 67 3.64 3.78 13.24
CA PRO A 67 3.45 4.94 14.10
C PRO A 67 4.71 5.39 14.87
N GLU A 68 5.79 4.58 14.88
CA GLU A 68 7.05 4.96 15.53
C GLU A 68 7.96 5.80 14.62
N PHE A 69 7.69 5.84 13.32
CA PHE A 69 8.36 6.77 12.42
C PHE A 69 8.02 8.22 12.78
N SER A 70 8.97 9.12 12.54
CA SER A 70 8.71 10.55 12.69
C SER A 70 7.57 10.98 11.74
N ARG A 71 6.71 11.88 12.20
CA ARG A 71 5.63 12.45 11.37
C ARG A 71 6.18 13.03 10.06
N ALA A 72 7.34 13.67 10.12
CA ALA A 72 8.01 14.21 8.93
C ALA A 72 8.34 13.11 7.91
N SER A 73 8.87 11.95 8.36
CA SER A 73 9.18 10.81 7.49
C SER A 73 7.91 10.24 6.83
N LEU A 74 6.81 10.10 7.59
CA LEU A 74 5.54 9.58 7.06
C LEU A 74 4.91 10.53 6.04
N GLU A 75 4.94 11.85 6.28
CA GLU A 75 4.39 12.83 5.35
C GLU A 75 5.12 12.85 3.99
N LEU A 76 6.41 12.49 3.94
CA LEU A 76 7.18 12.38 2.70
C LEU A 76 6.66 11.28 1.75
N LEU A 77 5.92 10.29 2.25
CA LEU A 77 5.33 9.22 1.43
C LEU A 77 4.15 9.70 0.59
N ARG A 78 3.49 10.81 0.98
CA ARG A 78 2.21 11.23 0.36
C ARG A 78 2.34 11.54 -1.12
N GLN A 79 3.36 12.28 -1.50
CA GLN A 79 3.58 12.66 -2.89
C GLN A 79 3.96 11.44 -3.74
N PRO A 80 5.00 10.63 -3.40
CA PRO A 80 5.40 9.51 -4.24
C PRO A 80 4.34 8.40 -4.33
N MET A 81 3.45 8.23 -3.36
CA MET A 81 2.33 7.31 -3.47
C MET A 81 1.33 7.71 -4.58
N GLU A 82 1.21 8.99 -4.92
CA GLU A 82 0.34 9.49 -5.98
C GLU A 82 1.09 9.68 -7.30
N ASP A 83 2.17 10.45 -7.25
CA ASP A 83 2.88 10.94 -8.44
C ASP A 83 3.93 9.95 -8.96
N LYS A 84 4.24 8.91 -8.19
CA LYS A 84 5.28 7.91 -8.50
C LYS A 84 6.67 8.52 -8.69
N VAL A 85 6.87 9.71 -8.16
CA VAL A 85 8.12 10.48 -8.21
C VAL A 85 8.32 11.19 -6.88
N ILE A 86 9.56 11.26 -6.43
CA ILE A 86 9.97 12.13 -5.33
C ILE A 86 10.79 13.30 -5.87
N GLN A 87 10.46 14.51 -5.46
CA GLN A 87 11.17 15.72 -5.88
C GLN A 87 12.03 16.26 -4.74
N ILE A 88 13.28 16.52 -5.03
CA ILE A 88 14.23 17.10 -4.09
C ILE A 88 14.69 18.45 -4.66
N ALA A 89 14.18 19.55 -4.10
CA ALA A 89 14.60 20.91 -4.45
C ALA A 89 15.87 21.29 -3.68
N ARG A 90 16.84 21.88 -4.39
CA ARG A 90 18.08 22.45 -3.87
C ARG A 90 18.39 23.76 -4.57
N ALA A 91 19.29 24.55 -4.02
CA ALA A 91 19.77 25.78 -4.67
C ALA A 91 20.36 25.50 -6.07
N SER A 92 20.95 24.31 -6.27
CA SER A 92 21.53 23.85 -7.54
C SER A 92 20.51 23.34 -8.57
N GLY A 93 19.22 23.19 -8.19
CA GLY A 93 18.16 22.69 -9.08
C GLY A 93 17.20 21.71 -8.40
N THR A 94 16.26 21.23 -9.19
CA THR A 94 15.30 20.22 -8.76
C THR A 94 15.67 18.86 -9.33
N TYR A 95 15.76 17.86 -8.46
CA TYR A 95 16.08 16.48 -8.80
C TYR A 95 14.82 15.64 -8.64
N ASN A 96 14.48 14.85 -9.68
CA ASN A 96 13.35 13.96 -9.68
C ASN A 96 13.85 12.52 -9.67
N PHE A 97 13.43 11.75 -8.66
CA PHE A 97 13.73 10.32 -8.55
C PHE A 97 12.44 9.51 -8.71
N PRO A 98 12.46 8.42 -9.50
CA PRO A 98 11.30 7.55 -9.63
C PRO A 98 10.99 6.85 -8.30
N ALA A 99 9.70 6.66 -8.02
CA ALA A 99 9.21 6.17 -6.72
C ALA A 99 7.89 5.38 -6.86
N ASP A 100 7.83 4.50 -7.87
CA ASP A 100 6.69 3.60 -8.06
C ASP A 100 6.90 2.32 -7.25
N PHE A 101 6.41 2.28 -6.03
CA PHE A 101 6.57 1.18 -5.08
C PHE A 101 5.22 0.76 -4.48
N MET A 102 5.18 -0.47 -3.95
CA MET A 102 4.08 -0.93 -3.09
C MET A 102 4.43 -0.57 -1.64
N LEU A 103 3.60 0.24 -0.99
CA LEU A 103 3.71 0.46 0.45
C LEU A 103 3.05 -0.72 1.18
N CYS A 104 3.82 -1.39 2.03
CA CYS A 104 3.32 -2.35 3.01
C CYS A 104 3.71 -1.84 4.40
N ALA A 105 2.77 -1.80 5.33
CA ALA A 105 3.04 -1.32 6.68
C ALA A 105 2.39 -2.23 7.72
N ALA A 106 3.06 -2.37 8.85
CA ALA A 106 2.53 -3.05 10.03
C ALA A 106 2.51 -2.08 11.20
N MET A 107 1.50 -2.23 12.07
CA MET A 107 1.39 -1.43 13.27
C MET A 107 0.59 -2.15 14.35
N ASN A 108 0.87 -1.82 15.59
CA ASN A 108 0.06 -2.21 16.71
C ASN A 108 -1.16 -1.27 16.87
N PRO A 109 -2.25 -1.72 17.49
CA PRO A 109 -3.44 -0.89 17.71
C PRO A 109 -3.25 0.20 18.77
N CYS A 110 -2.21 0.09 19.61
CA CYS A 110 -1.86 1.06 20.66
C CYS A 110 -0.40 0.86 21.09
N PRO A 111 0.20 1.76 21.90
CA PRO A 111 1.58 1.64 22.36
C PRO A 111 1.91 0.33 23.08
N CYS A 112 0.99 -0.22 23.89
CA CYS A 112 1.21 -1.50 24.57
C CYS A 112 0.87 -2.73 23.71
N GLY A 113 0.22 -2.57 22.56
CA GLY A 113 -0.14 -3.63 21.62
C GLY A 113 -1.39 -4.45 21.95
N TYR A 114 -2.08 -4.20 23.05
CA TYR A 114 -3.17 -5.07 23.52
C TYR A 114 -4.58 -4.55 23.26
N TYR A 115 -4.75 -3.30 22.83
CA TYR A 115 -6.08 -2.78 22.48
C TYR A 115 -6.69 -3.64 21.35
N PRO A 116 -8.00 -3.98 21.35
CA PRO A 116 -9.06 -3.55 22.26
C PRO A 116 -9.25 -4.40 23.53
N ASP A 117 -8.37 -5.33 23.88
CA ASP A 117 -8.46 -6.12 25.10
C ASP A 117 -8.19 -5.24 26.35
N LEU A 118 -9.26 -4.70 26.93
CA LEU A 118 -9.16 -3.80 28.09
C LEU A 118 -8.62 -4.47 29.35
N ASN A 119 -8.59 -5.81 29.44
CA ASN A 119 -7.99 -6.51 30.57
C ASN A 119 -6.45 -6.49 30.51
N ARG A 120 -5.90 -6.37 29.32
CA ARG A 120 -4.44 -6.39 29.07
C ARG A 120 -3.90 -5.02 28.66
N CYS A 121 -4.72 -4.20 28.03
CA CYS A 121 -4.35 -2.87 27.59
C CYS A 121 -4.29 -1.90 28.77
N THR A 122 -3.12 -1.30 28.98
CA THR A 122 -2.89 -0.29 30.02
C THR A 122 -2.95 1.14 29.49
N CYS A 123 -3.18 1.33 28.19
CA CYS A 123 -3.20 2.63 27.54
C CYS A 123 -4.50 3.37 27.83
N THR A 124 -4.39 4.64 28.13
CA THR A 124 -5.54 5.56 28.19
C THR A 124 -6.09 5.85 26.79
N ALA A 125 -7.34 6.27 26.68
CA ALA A 125 -7.93 6.69 25.40
C ALA A 125 -7.12 7.81 24.72
N GLY A 126 -6.56 8.73 25.51
CA GLY A 126 -5.70 9.81 25.02
C GLY A 126 -4.40 9.29 24.39
N GLU A 127 -3.75 8.31 25.00
CA GLU A 127 -2.53 7.69 24.48
C GLU A 127 -2.80 6.94 23.18
N ILE A 128 -3.92 6.19 23.10
CA ILE A 128 -4.34 5.49 21.88
C ILE A 128 -4.58 6.51 20.77
N THR A 129 -5.35 7.56 21.04
CA THR A 129 -5.65 8.63 20.08
C THR A 129 -4.38 9.33 19.58
N HIS A 130 -3.46 9.66 20.50
CA HIS A 130 -2.18 10.27 20.16
C HIS A 130 -1.33 9.36 19.29
N TYR A 131 -1.24 8.07 19.63
CA TYR A 131 -0.47 7.07 18.89
C TYR A 131 -1.00 6.90 17.45
N MET A 132 -2.31 6.68 17.32
CA MET A 132 -2.95 6.57 16.00
C MET A 132 -2.87 7.86 15.19
N GLY A 133 -2.97 9.02 15.87
CA GLY A 133 -2.88 10.36 15.27
C GLY A 133 -1.50 10.71 14.69
N LYS A 134 -0.45 9.93 14.95
CA LYS A 134 0.85 10.09 14.29
C LYS A 134 0.75 9.87 12.78
N ILE A 135 -0.17 9.01 12.33
CA ILE A 135 -0.45 8.75 10.92
C ILE A 135 -1.57 9.70 10.48
N SER A 136 -1.25 10.58 9.55
CA SER A 136 -2.22 11.56 9.08
C SER A 136 -3.36 10.93 8.26
N ARG A 137 -4.58 11.46 8.38
CA ARG A 137 -5.73 11.02 7.60
C ARG A 137 -5.44 11.03 6.07
N PRO A 138 -4.81 12.07 5.51
CA PRO A 138 -4.44 12.07 4.09
C PRO A 138 -3.49 10.93 3.68
N LEU A 139 -2.64 10.42 4.58
CA LEU A 139 -1.79 9.26 4.29
C LEU A 139 -2.61 7.97 4.33
N LEU A 140 -3.47 7.79 5.34
CA LEU A 140 -4.39 6.64 5.43
C LEU A 140 -5.32 6.56 4.22
N ASP A 141 -5.82 7.70 3.74
CA ASP A 141 -6.64 7.75 2.53
C ASP A 141 -5.92 7.25 1.26
N ARG A 142 -4.59 7.11 1.29
CA ARG A 142 -3.76 6.59 0.19
C ARG A 142 -3.47 5.10 0.30
N ILE A 143 -3.79 4.48 1.41
CA ILE A 143 -3.68 3.03 1.61
C ILE A 143 -4.93 2.37 1.04
N ASP A 144 -4.76 1.41 0.13
CA ASP A 144 -5.88 0.76 -0.56
C ASP A 144 -6.54 -0.30 0.31
N ILE A 145 -5.76 -1.05 1.08
CA ILE A 145 -6.19 -2.19 1.89
C ILE A 145 -5.65 -2.02 3.30
N SER A 146 -6.52 -2.12 4.29
CA SER A 146 -6.17 -2.25 5.70
C SER A 146 -6.95 -3.42 6.32
N THR A 147 -6.25 -4.26 7.07
CA THR A 147 -6.85 -5.43 7.72
C THR A 147 -6.32 -5.59 9.14
N GLU A 148 -7.15 -6.10 10.02
CA GLU A 148 -6.75 -6.49 11.36
C GLU A 148 -6.27 -7.93 11.36
N VAL A 149 -5.15 -8.20 12.03
CA VAL A 149 -4.60 -9.53 12.21
C VAL A 149 -4.88 -9.96 13.65
N PRO A 150 -5.79 -10.94 13.87
CA PRO A 150 -6.10 -11.40 15.22
C PRO A 150 -4.91 -12.13 15.84
N PRO A 151 -4.80 -12.13 17.19
CA PRO A 151 -3.81 -12.95 17.89
C PRO A 151 -3.96 -14.44 17.58
N VAL A 152 -2.84 -15.11 17.38
CA VAL A 152 -2.81 -16.56 17.13
C VAL A 152 -3.03 -17.29 18.46
N SER A 153 -4.00 -18.21 18.52
CA SER A 153 -4.23 -19.04 19.69
C SER A 153 -3.18 -20.16 19.82
N PHE A 154 -2.93 -20.61 21.06
CA PHE A 154 -2.02 -21.73 21.29
C PHE A 154 -2.40 -23.00 20.51
N SER A 155 -3.69 -23.28 20.39
CA SER A 155 -4.20 -24.41 19.62
C SER A 155 -3.85 -24.30 18.12
N GLN A 156 -3.93 -23.10 17.56
CA GLN A 156 -3.56 -22.87 16.15
C GLN A 156 -2.06 -23.07 15.90
N LEU A 157 -1.21 -22.69 16.85
CA LEU A 157 0.24 -22.92 16.78
C LEU A 157 0.59 -24.42 16.80
N HIS A 158 -0.16 -25.23 17.57
CA HIS A 158 0.10 -26.68 17.72
C HIS A 158 -0.61 -27.54 16.67
N CYS A 159 -1.69 -27.06 16.05
CA CYS A 159 -2.45 -27.83 15.06
C CYS A 159 -1.71 -28.13 13.74
N GLY A 160 -0.48 -27.66 13.56
CA GLY A 160 0.37 -27.98 12.41
C GLY A 160 -0.24 -27.64 11.04
N ARG A 161 -1.35 -26.90 10.99
CA ARG A 161 -1.95 -26.42 9.72
C ARG A 161 -0.98 -25.46 9.06
N LYS A 162 -0.26 -25.98 8.08
CA LYS A 162 0.55 -25.12 7.20
C LYS A 162 -0.40 -24.23 6.41
N GLY A 163 -0.21 -22.94 6.48
CA GLY A 163 -0.87 -21.98 5.61
C GLY A 163 -0.57 -22.29 4.13
N GLU A 164 -1.26 -21.61 3.24
CA GLU A 164 -1.01 -21.71 1.81
C GLU A 164 0.44 -21.25 1.51
N ASN A 165 1.16 -22.01 0.68
CA ASN A 165 2.54 -21.69 0.35
C ASN A 165 2.63 -20.54 -0.68
N SER A 166 3.74 -19.80 -0.67
CA SER A 166 3.97 -18.66 -1.57
C SER A 166 3.89 -19.02 -3.06
N ALA A 167 4.23 -20.27 -3.44
CA ALA A 167 4.15 -20.71 -4.83
C ALA A 167 2.69 -20.83 -5.33
N ALA A 168 1.77 -21.30 -4.48
CA ALA A 168 0.35 -21.35 -4.80
C ALA A 168 -0.26 -19.96 -4.91
N ILE A 169 0.09 -19.06 -3.97
CA ILE A 169 -0.32 -17.65 -4.00
C ILE A 169 0.20 -16.99 -5.29
N ARG A 170 1.47 -17.20 -5.64
CA ARG A 170 2.07 -16.63 -6.85
C ARG A 170 1.32 -17.04 -8.11
N LYS A 171 0.99 -18.34 -8.28
CA LYS A 171 0.23 -18.83 -9.43
C LYS A 171 -1.13 -18.13 -9.57
N ARG A 172 -1.81 -17.89 -8.44
CA ARG A 172 -3.10 -17.20 -8.41
C ARG A 172 -2.94 -15.73 -8.82
N VAL A 173 -1.90 -15.06 -8.31
CA VAL A 173 -1.58 -13.67 -8.68
C VAL A 173 -1.22 -13.55 -10.16
N GLU A 174 -0.36 -14.44 -10.68
CA GLU A 174 0.04 -14.45 -12.10
C GLU A 174 -1.16 -14.65 -13.04
N LYS A 175 -2.14 -15.48 -12.63
CA LYS A 175 -3.39 -15.66 -13.39
C LYS A 175 -4.17 -14.33 -13.49
N VAL A 176 -4.29 -13.63 -12.38
CA VAL A 176 -5.00 -12.33 -12.32
C VAL A 176 -4.25 -11.26 -13.12
N GLN A 177 -2.92 -11.22 -13.03
CA GLN A 177 -2.09 -10.29 -13.80
C GLN A 177 -2.32 -10.47 -15.32
N LYS A 178 -2.37 -11.69 -15.81
CA LYS A 178 -2.66 -11.97 -17.24
C LYS A 178 -4.03 -11.45 -17.68
N ILE A 179 -5.05 -11.57 -16.81
CA ILE A 179 -6.39 -11.01 -17.10
C ILE A 179 -6.31 -9.49 -17.23
N GLN A 180 -5.55 -8.84 -16.35
CA GLN A 180 -5.39 -7.39 -16.35
C GLN A 180 -4.54 -6.91 -17.54
N GLU A 181 -3.46 -7.60 -17.87
CA GLU A 181 -2.63 -7.32 -19.04
C GLU A 181 -3.44 -7.39 -20.35
N GLU A 182 -4.26 -8.42 -20.52
CA GLU A 182 -5.14 -8.53 -21.70
C GLU A 182 -6.21 -7.43 -21.72
N ARG A 183 -6.81 -7.10 -20.57
CA ARG A 183 -7.80 -6.01 -20.45
C ARG A 183 -7.21 -4.65 -20.84
N TYR A 184 -5.96 -4.40 -20.52
CA TYR A 184 -5.32 -3.09 -20.67
C TYR A 184 -4.33 -3.02 -21.82
N LYS A 185 -4.30 -4.01 -22.74
CA LYS A 185 -3.35 -4.06 -23.86
C LYS A 185 -3.33 -2.81 -24.75
N ASP A 186 -4.48 -2.13 -24.86
CA ASP A 186 -4.62 -0.90 -25.64
C ASP A 186 -4.42 0.38 -24.80
N GLU A 187 -4.15 0.24 -23.49
CA GLU A 187 -3.91 1.32 -22.56
C GLU A 187 -2.45 1.29 -22.09
N LYS A 188 -1.94 2.43 -21.60
CA LYS A 188 -0.56 2.49 -21.07
C LYS A 188 -0.51 2.13 -19.57
N ILE A 189 -1.23 1.09 -19.18
CA ILE A 189 -1.30 0.58 -17.80
C ILE A 189 -1.31 -0.95 -17.82
N ASN A 190 -0.87 -1.57 -16.71
CA ASN A 190 -0.77 -3.03 -16.59
C ASN A 190 -1.68 -3.58 -15.48
N PHE A 191 -2.09 -2.76 -14.52
CA PHE A 191 -2.80 -3.21 -13.31
C PHE A 191 -3.98 -2.30 -12.96
N ASN A 192 -5.00 -2.86 -12.33
CA ASN A 192 -6.16 -2.11 -11.84
C ASN A 192 -5.74 -0.92 -10.95
N GLY A 193 -4.68 -1.05 -10.15
CA GLY A 193 -4.15 0.02 -9.31
C GLY A 193 -3.73 1.28 -10.08
N GLN A 194 -3.34 1.14 -11.35
CA GLN A 194 -2.90 2.24 -12.23
C GLN A 194 -4.05 2.95 -12.95
N LEU A 195 -5.30 2.46 -12.82
CA LEU A 195 -6.48 3.09 -13.44
C LEU A 195 -6.59 4.55 -13.00
N LYS A 196 -6.71 5.43 -13.98
CA LYS A 196 -7.09 6.84 -13.76
C LYS A 196 -8.60 6.94 -13.56
N SER A 197 -9.05 7.98 -12.85
CA SER A 197 -10.48 8.21 -12.58
C SER A 197 -11.34 8.20 -13.85
N SER A 198 -10.81 8.73 -14.97
CA SER A 198 -11.50 8.75 -16.28
C SER A 198 -11.70 7.37 -16.91
N LEU A 199 -11.01 6.34 -16.45
CA LEU A 199 -11.10 4.98 -17.01
C LEU A 199 -11.89 4.02 -16.11
N ILE A 200 -12.27 4.46 -14.90
CA ILE A 200 -12.95 3.60 -13.93
C ILE A 200 -14.30 3.11 -14.45
N ASP A 201 -15.12 4.00 -15.00
CA ASP A 201 -16.46 3.63 -15.53
C ASP A 201 -16.36 2.63 -16.69
N LYS A 202 -15.30 2.73 -17.51
CA LYS A 202 -15.05 1.81 -18.63
C LYS A 202 -14.64 0.40 -18.16
N PHE A 203 -13.78 0.31 -17.13
CA PHE A 203 -13.14 -0.95 -16.75
C PHE A 203 -13.66 -1.57 -15.43
N CYS A 204 -14.52 -0.86 -14.72
CA CYS A 204 -15.13 -1.33 -13.48
C CYS A 204 -16.67 -1.39 -13.58
N PRO A 205 -17.24 -2.16 -14.53
CA PRO A 205 -18.70 -2.24 -14.68
C PRO A 205 -19.31 -2.90 -13.43
N LEU A 206 -20.37 -2.28 -12.91
CA LEU A 206 -21.08 -2.72 -11.71
C LEU A 206 -22.39 -3.42 -12.08
N THR A 207 -22.73 -4.47 -11.33
CA THR A 207 -24.11 -4.98 -11.31
C THR A 207 -25.01 -4.00 -10.54
N ASP A 208 -26.34 -4.08 -10.74
CA ASP A 208 -27.31 -3.26 -10.00
C ASP A 208 -27.18 -3.46 -8.47
N SER A 209 -26.90 -4.67 -8.03
CA SER A 209 -26.69 -4.98 -6.61
C SER A 209 -25.44 -4.31 -6.05
N ALA A 210 -24.34 -4.29 -6.81
CA ALA A 210 -23.09 -3.61 -6.44
C ALA A 210 -23.29 -2.09 -6.36
N SER A 211 -23.95 -1.51 -7.36
CA SER A 211 -24.25 -0.07 -7.39
C SER A 211 -25.09 0.36 -6.19
N ARG A 212 -26.17 -0.37 -5.87
CA ARG A 212 -27.00 -0.09 -4.68
C ARG A 212 -26.23 -0.22 -3.36
N LEU A 213 -25.39 -1.24 -3.23
CA LEU A 213 -24.57 -1.42 -2.01
C LEU A 213 -23.58 -0.28 -1.84
N LEU A 214 -22.89 0.09 -2.92
CA LEU A 214 -21.91 1.16 -2.91
C LEU A 214 -22.54 2.52 -2.58
N ALA A 215 -23.71 2.83 -3.15
CA ALA A 215 -24.46 4.04 -2.84
C ALA A 215 -24.84 4.12 -1.35
N ARG A 216 -25.37 3.04 -0.78
CA ARG A 216 -25.70 2.96 0.65
C ARG A 216 -24.47 3.13 1.56
N ALA A 217 -23.31 2.55 1.17
CA ALA A 217 -22.08 2.69 1.92
C ALA A 217 -21.61 4.15 1.90
N PHE A 218 -21.75 4.82 0.76
CA PHE A 218 -21.38 6.23 0.58
C PHE A 218 -22.22 7.17 1.46
N GLU A 219 -23.52 6.93 1.55
CA GLU A 219 -24.43 7.71 2.41
C GLU A 219 -24.13 7.54 3.91
N LYS A 220 -23.70 6.32 4.33
CA LYS A 220 -23.45 6.02 5.74
C LYS A 220 -22.06 6.42 6.23
N ILE A 221 -21.07 6.30 5.36
CA ILE A 221 -19.66 6.49 5.69
C ILE A 221 -19.14 7.60 4.79
N ALA A 222 -19.17 8.84 5.18
CA ALA A 222 -18.75 10.02 4.39
C ALA A 222 -17.42 9.83 3.62
N PHE A 223 -17.40 8.92 2.65
CA PHE A 223 -16.22 8.62 1.84
C PHE A 223 -15.87 9.80 0.92
N SER A 224 -14.57 10.01 0.70
CA SER A 224 -14.08 10.91 -0.33
C SER A 224 -14.24 10.30 -1.73
N ALA A 225 -14.28 11.14 -2.78
CA ALA A 225 -14.23 10.63 -4.16
C ALA A 225 -13.00 9.75 -4.43
N ARG A 226 -11.88 10.00 -3.73
CA ARG A 226 -10.66 9.17 -3.80
C ARG A 226 -10.92 7.78 -3.23
N SER A 227 -11.57 7.68 -2.07
CA SER A 227 -11.97 6.40 -1.47
C SER A 227 -12.90 5.59 -2.39
N TYR A 228 -13.85 6.27 -3.06
CA TYR A 228 -14.73 5.64 -4.07
C TYR A 228 -13.94 4.93 -5.16
N HIS A 229 -13.02 5.63 -5.81
CA HIS A 229 -12.22 5.05 -6.88
C HIS A 229 -11.33 3.90 -6.40
N ARG A 230 -10.81 3.97 -5.16
CA ARG A 230 -10.01 2.90 -4.57
C ARG A 230 -10.84 1.65 -4.29
N ILE A 231 -12.02 1.80 -3.70
CA ILE A 231 -12.95 0.69 -3.48
C ILE A 231 -13.25 -0.03 -4.80
N LEU A 232 -13.50 0.72 -5.88
CA LEU A 232 -13.77 0.12 -7.20
C LEU A 232 -12.56 -0.64 -7.77
N LYS A 233 -11.34 -0.12 -7.62
CA LYS A 233 -10.11 -0.81 -8.06
C LYS A 233 -9.88 -2.10 -7.29
N VAL A 234 -10.09 -2.09 -5.98
CA VAL A 234 -9.99 -3.29 -5.14
C VAL A 234 -11.06 -4.30 -5.51
N ALA A 235 -12.33 -3.86 -5.61
CA ALA A 235 -13.45 -4.72 -6.00
C ALA A 235 -13.26 -5.31 -7.41
N ARG A 236 -12.70 -4.54 -8.37
CA ARG A 236 -12.32 -5.07 -9.70
C ARG A 236 -11.28 -6.16 -9.59
N THR A 237 -10.28 -5.99 -8.72
CA THR A 237 -9.24 -7.01 -8.51
C THR A 237 -9.81 -8.27 -7.88
N ILE A 238 -10.73 -8.15 -6.92
CA ILE A 238 -11.43 -9.31 -6.33
C ILE A 238 -12.24 -10.04 -7.40
N ALA A 239 -13.01 -9.32 -8.23
CA ALA A 239 -13.77 -9.91 -9.33
C ALA A 239 -12.85 -10.60 -10.37
N ASP A 240 -11.65 -10.05 -10.65
CA ASP A 240 -10.65 -10.70 -11.50
C ASP A 240 -10.14 -12.01 -10.89
N MET A 241 -9.99 -12.07 -9.56
CA MET A 241 -9.59 -13.30 -8.85
C MET A 241 -10.65 -14.39 -8.95
N GLU A 242 -11.92 -14.03 -9.01
CA GLU A 242 -13.05 -14.93 -9.19
C GLU A 242 -13.34 -15.24 -10.67
N GLY A 243 -12.76 -14.45 -11.60
CA GLY A 243 -12.97 -14.60 -13.05
C GLY A 243 -14.25 -13.97 -13.57
N GLU A 244 -14.81 -13.02 -12.82
CA GLU A 244 -16.07 -12.34 -13.13
C GLU A 244 -15.81 -11.08 -13.98
N GLU A 245 -16.65 -10.86 -15.00
CA GLU A 245 -16.54 -9.67 -15.85
C GLU A 245 -17.08 -8.41 -15.18
N MET A 246 -18.15 -8.55 -14.40
CA MET A 246 -18.79 -7.45 -13.69
C MET A 246 -18.51 -7.51 -12.19
N ILE A 247 -18.41 -6.36 -11.58
CA ILE A 247 -18.27 -6.25 -10.12
C ILE A 247 -19.65 -6.47 -9.48
N ALA A 248 -19.78 -7.57 -8.73
CA ALA A 248 -20.99 -7.92 -8.00
C ALA A 248 -20.99 -7.32 -6.57
N GLY A 249 -22.14 -7.40 -5.89
CA GLY A 249 -22.33 -6.84 -4.55
C GLY A 249 -21.35 -7.41 -3.50
N HIS A 250 -21.01 -8.70 -3.57
CA HIS A 250 -20.07 -9.32 -2.63
C HIS A 250 -18.64 -8.81 -2.81
N HIS A 251 -18.19 -8.51 -4.06
CA HIS A 251 -16.90 -7.88 -4.31
C HIS A 251 -16.80 -6.49 -3.67
N ILE A 252 -17.88 -5.70 -3.76
CA ILE A 252 -17.95 -4.40 -3.07
C ILE A 252 -17.95 -4.60 -1.55
N GLY A 253 -18.70 -5.58 -1.04
CA GLY A 253 -18.75 -5.90 0.40
C GLY A 253 -17.36 -6.25 0.94
N GLU A 254 -16.61 -7.09 0.23
CA GLU A 254 -15.25 -7.45 0.58
C GLU A 254 -14.30 -6.24 0.49
N ALA A 255 -14.33 -5.47 -0.60
CA ALA A 255 -13.51 -4.27 -0.74
C ALA A 255 -13.77 -3.24 0.38
N LEU A 256 -15.01 -3.09 0.83
CA LEU A 256 -15.38 -2.25 1.97
C LEU A 256 -14.84 -2.79 3.31
N SER A 257 -14.73 -4.12 3.46
CA SER A 257 -14.16 -4.72 4.68
C SER A 257 -12.70 -4.37 4.88
N TYR A 258 -11.96 -4.14 3.80
CA TYR A 258 -10.55 -3.71 3.81
C TYR A 258 -10.34 -2.22 4.08
N ARG A 259 -11.39 -1.50 4.49
CA ARG A 259 -11.34 -0.06 4.84
C ARG A 259 -11.54 0.15 6.33
N ALA A 260 -10.80 -0.60 7.17
CA ALA A 260 -10.94 -0.56 8.63
C ALA A 260 -10.72 0.84 9.22
N PHE A 261 -9.79 1.64 8.65
CA PHE A 261 -9.50 3.00 9.12
C PHE A 261 -10.53 4.07 8.73
N ASP A 262 -11.42 3.79 7.79
CA ASP A 262 -12.48 4.74 7.40
C ASP A 262 -13.69 4.67 8.33
N LYS A 263 -13.82 3.59 9.07
CA LYS A 263 -14.82 3.47 10.13
C LYS A 263 -14.26 4.22 11.34
N ASP A 264 -14.99 5.22 11.84
CA ASP A 264 -14.72 5.91 13.11
C ASP A 264 -14.74 4.96 14.35
N SER A 265 -14.60 3.66 14.12
CA SER A 265 -14.74 2.59 15.10
C SER A 265 -13.48 2.30 15.91
N VAL A 266 -12.36 3.00 15.66
CA VAL A 266 -11.14 2.81 16.47
C VAL A 266 -11.18 3.63 17.77
N ILE A 267 -12.13 4.60 17.87
CA ILE A 267 -12.29 5.45 19.06
C ILE A 267 -13.80 5.58 19.36
N LYS A 268 -14.43 4.53 19.81
CA LYS A 268 -15.69 4.58 20.58
C LYS A 268 -15.58 3.72 21.81
#